data_0f4b3153ad3619627f1e2695730fea3d
#
_entry.id   0f4b3153ad3619627f1e2695730fea3d
#
_cell.length_a   1.000
_cell.length_b   1.000
_cell.length_c   1.000
_cell.angle_alpha   90.00
_cell.angle_beta   90.00
_cell.angle_gamma   90.00
#
_symmetry.space_group_name_H-M   'P 1'
#
loop_
_entity.id
_entity.type
_entity.pdbx_description
1 polymer ?
#
loop_
_entity_poly.entity_id
_entity_poly.type
_entity_poly.pdbx_seq_one_letter_code
_entity_poly.pdbx_strand_id
1 'polypeptide(L)'
;MDATESNEWFEQNFGDPDVMAIFRGYGVARTLELAERAWAAGIKLVEVPIQSPSDLEALEATAALGAGSGHLVAAGTVTTRAHVDQAKQRGAAFVVSPGLDISIVAECLAAGLPPLPGVSTASELQIALGLGLRWVKVFPAAVLGASWFSILRGPFPEMRFVATGGLTAASAPEFLAAGVRVVAVGSAIENDAELAALAGILSPGS
;
A
#
# COMPACT_ATOMS: atom_id res chain seq x y z
N MET A 1 3.26 -4.59 18.44
CA MET A 1 3.72 -3.22 18.17
C MET A 1 2.65 -2.23 18.57
N ASP A 2 3.00 -0.97 18.81
CA ASP A 2 2.04 0.11 18.98
C ASP A 2 1.96 1.01 17.72
N ALA A 3 1.11 2.06 17.75
CA ALA A 3 0.94 2.95 16.62
C ALA A 3 2.21 3.78 16.31
N THR A 4 3.02 4.11 17.31
CA THR A 4 4.28 4.83 17.11
C THR A 4 5.29 3.97 16.36
N GLU A 5 5.48 2.73 16.81
CA GLU A 5 6.33 1.74 16.14
C GLU A 5 5.86 1.47 14.70
N SER A 6 4.53 1.43 14.47
CA SER A 6 3.97 1.29 13.12
C SER A 6 4.30 2.48 12.23
N ASN A 7 4.15 3.71 12.72
CA ASN A 7 4.51 4.91 11.96
C ASN A 7 6.01 4.95 11.62
N GLU A 8 6.87 4.63 12.59
CA GLU A 8 8.32 4.56 12.38
C GLU A 8 8.68 3.49 11.35
N TRP A 9 7.99 2.35 11.38
CA TRP A 9 8.19 1.29 10.38
C TRP A 9 7.90 1.80 8.96
N PHE A 10 6.78 2.51 8.75
CA PHE A 10 6.44 3.08 7.43
C PHE A 10 7.45 4.15 7.01
N GLU A 11 7.86 5.07 7.92
CA GLU A 11 8.85 6.11 7.59
C GLU A 11 10.22 5.52 7.21
N GLN A 12 10.61 4.36 7.76
CA GLN A 12 11.88 3.68 7.45
C GLN A 12 11.82 2.90 6.13
N ASN A 13 10.64 2.41 5.75
CA ASN A 13 10.49 1.45 4.67
C ASN A 13 9.86 2.02 3.39
N PHE A 14 9.14 3.14 3.48
CA PHE A 14 8.52 3.80 2.33
C PHE A 14 9.35 5.01 1.90
N GLY A 15 9.57 5.17 0.60
CA GLY A 15 10.24 6.32 0.01
C GLY A 15 9.38 7.59 -0.06
N ASP A 16 9.97 8.66 -0.58
CA ASP A 16 9.30 9.93 -0.87
C ASP A 16 9.89 10.55 -2.14
N PRO A 17 9.30 10.36 -3.31
CA PRO A 17 8.10 9.54 -3.59
C PRO A 17 8.38 8.03 -3.64
N ASP A 18 7.32 7.22 -3.62
CA ASP A 18 7.38 5.77 -3.82
C ASP A 18 6.20 5.25 -4.67
N VAL A 19 6.34 4.03 -5.18
CA VAL A 19 5.31 3.33 -5.96
C VAL A 19 5.07 1.96 -5.34
N MET A 20 3.79 1.58 -5.20
CA MET A 20 3.38 0.26 -4.77
C MET A 20 2.62 -0.45 -5.90
N ALA A 21 3.03 -1.68 -6.22
CA ALA A 21 2.36 -2.51 -7.20
C ALA A 21 1.28 -3.39 -6.52
N ILE A 22 0.07 -3.46 -7.09
CA ILE A 22 -1.04 -4.25 -6.54
C ILE A 22 -1.38 -5.38 -7.51
N PHE A 23 -1.28 -6.64 -7.04
CA PHE A 23 -1.52 -7.85 -7.84
C PHE A 23 -2.77 -8.59 -7.39
N ARG A 24 -3.91 -8.22 -7.95
CA ARG A 24 -5.22 -8.75 -7.55
C ARG A 24 -5.68 -9.89 -8.46
N GLY A 25 -5.81 -11.10 -7.90
CA GLY A 25 -6.49 -12.23 -8.58
C GLY A 25 -5.72 -12.85 -9.74
N TYR A 26 -4.39 -12.70 -9.79
CA TYR A 26 -3.54 -13.25 -10.87
C TYR A 26 -3.14 -14.73 -10.65
N GLY A 27 -3.37 -15.28 -9.45
CA GLY A 27 -2.83 -16.57 -9.06
C GLY A 27 -1.30 -16.56 -8.86
N VAL A 28 -0.75 -17.68 -8.36
CA VAL A 28 0.65 -17.74 -7.88
C VAL A 28 1.66 -17.38 -8.99
N ALA A 29 1.63 -18.11 -10.09
CA ALA A 29 2.67 -18.00 -11.13
C ALA A 29 2.74 -16.58 -11.73
N ARG A 30 1.58 -15.99 -12.06
CA ARG A 30 1.56 -14.64 -12.65
C ARG A 30 1.90 -13.56 -11.64
N THR A 31 1.51 -13.73 -10.36
CA THR A 31 1.87 -12.79 -9.29
C THR A 31 3.39 -12.76 -9.08
N LEU A 32 4.06 -13.91 -9.07
CA LEU A 32 5.52 -13.98 -8.96
C LEU A 32 6.22 -13.30 -10.14
N GLU A 33 5.80 -13.59 -11.37
CA GLU A 33 6.33 -12.96 -12.58
C GLU A 33 6.21 -11.42 -12.52
N LEU A 34 5.03 -10.92 -12.15
CA LEU A 34 4.77 -9.47 -12.05
C LEU A 34 5.57 -8.83 -10.91
N ALA A 35 5.74 -9.53 -9.79
CA ALA A 35 6.54 -9.06 -8.67
C ALA A 35 8.02 -8.92 -9.07
N GLU A 36 8.61 -9.93 -9.72
CA GLU A 36 9.99 -9.87 -10.22
C GLU A 36 10.19 -8.71 -11.21
N ARG A 37 9.23 -8.49 -12.13
CA ARG A 37 9.27 -7.36 -13.07
C ARG A 37 9.19 -6.00 -12.35
N ALA A 38 8.30 -5.86 -11.36
CA ALA A 38 8.18 -4.64 -10.57
C ALA A 38 9.49 -4.36 -9.81
N TRP A 39 10.05 -5.36 -9.15
CA TRP A 39 11.30 -5.25 -8.41
C TRP A 39 12.50 -4.93 -9.32
N ALA A 40 12.59 -5.56 -10.49
CA ALA A 40 13.60 -5.25 -11.49
C ALA A 40 13.52 -3.80 -12.00
N ALA A 41 12.31 -3.22 -12.01
CA ALA A 41 12.08 -1.82 -12.33
C ALA A 41 12.28 -0.85 -11.13
N GLY A 42 12.68 -1.37 -9.95
CA GLY A 42 12.93 -0.57 -8.74
C GLY A 42 11.71 -0.37 -7.83
N ILE A 43 10.54 -0.89 -8.18
CA ILE A 43 9.32 -0.81 -7.36
C ILE A 43 9.40 -1.89 -6.28
N LYS A 44 9.77 -1.51 -5.05
CA LYS A 44 10.03 -2.45 -3.94
C LYS A 44 8.77 -2.88 -3.19
N LEU A 45 7.72 -2.07 -3.23
CA LEU A 45 6.48 -2.29 -2.49
C LEU A 45 5.48 -3.06 -3.35
N VAL A 46 5.00 -4.18 -2.83
CA VAL A 46 3.99 -5.04 -3.49
C VAL A 46 2.83 -5.30 -2.55
N GLU A 47 1.59 -5.17 -3.03
CA GLU A 47 0.38 -5.56 -2.33
C GLU A 47 -0.26 -6.77 -3.04
N VAL A 48 -0.50 -7.87 -2.32
CA VAL A 48 -1.29 -9.02 -2.78
C VAL A 48 -2.62 -9.04 -2.02
N PRO A 49 -3.73 -8.63 -2.64
CA PRO A 49 -5.06 -8.73 -2.02
C PRO A 49 -5.45 -10.19 -1.76
N ILE A 50 -5.89 -10.49 -0.53
CA ILE A 50 -6.26 -11.84 -0.10
C ILE A 50 -7.79 -12.02 -0.09
N GLN A 51 -8.37 -12.43 -1.21
CA GLN A 51 -9.81 -12.59 -1.37
C GLN A 51 -10.23 -14.04 -1.67
N SER A 52 -9.27 -14.93 -1.92
CA SER A 52 -9.47 -16.32 -2.20
C SER A 52 -8.32 -17.19 -1.63
N PRO A 53 -8.48 -18.53 -1.54
CA PRO A 53 -7.38 -19.41 -1.15
C PRO A 53 -6.14 -19.28 -2.05
N SER A 54 -6.32 -19.14 -3.36
CA SER A 54 -5.21 -18.97 -4.31
C SER A 54 -4.45 -17.64 -4.12
N ASP A 55 -5.12 -16.61 -3.62
CA ASP A 55 -4.46 -15.32 -3.30
C ASP A 55 -3.58 -15.45 -2.04
N LEU A 56 -3.98 -16.29 -1.08
CA LEU A 56 -3.16 -16.60 0.10
C LEU A 56 -1.89 -17.37 -0.29
N GLU A 57 -1.98 -18.29 -1.22
CA GLU A 57 -0.82 -19.00 -1.78
C GLU A 57 0.10 -18.02 -2.53
N ALA A 58 -0.49 -17.10 -3.31
CA ALA A 58 0.26 -16.06 -4.01
C ALA A 58 0.97 -15.11 -3.04
N LEU A 59 0.30 -14.68 -1.96
CA LEU A 59 0.92 -13.86 -0.91
C LEU A 59 2.12 -14.59 -0.30
N GLU A 60 1.97 -15.84 0.12
CA GLU A 60 3.04 -16.62 0.74
C GLU A 60 4.25 -16.77 -0.18
N ALA A 61 4.00 -17.17 -1.43
CA ALA A 61 5.06 -17.36 -2.41
C ALA A 61 5.79 -16.05 -2.72
N THR A 62 5.04 -14.94 -2.86
CA THR A 62 5.63 -13.62 -3.16
C THR A 62 6.40 -13.06 -1.95
N ALA A 63 5.89 -13.23 -0.73
CA ALA A 63 6.59 -12.84 0.50
C ALA A 63 7.89 -13.62 0.68
N ALA A 64 7.87 -14.94 0.44
CA ALA A 64 9.07 -15.78 0.50
C ALA A 64 10.13 -15.37 -0.55
N LEU A 65 9.70 -15.06 -1.77
CA LEU A 65 10.59 -14.59 -2.84
C LEU A 65 11.22 -13.24 -2.51
N GLY A 66 10.46 -12.31 -1.93
CA GLY A 66 10.92 -10.96 -1.57
C GLY A 66 11.83 -10.90 -0.34
N ALA A 67 11.68 -11.83 0.61
CA ALA A 67 12.33 -11.78 1.92
C ALA A 67 13.87 -11.71 1.86
N GLY A 68 14.49 -12.36 0.86
CA GLY A 68 15.95 -12.38 0.68
C GLY A 68 16.53 -11.13 0.03
N SER A 69 15.71 -10.22 -0.48
CA SER A 69 16.11 -9.11 -1.35
C SER A 69 15.69 -7.74 -0.82
N GLY A 70 15.11 -7.68 0.39
CA GLY A 70 14.62 -6.44 1.01
C GLY A 70 13.36 -5.88 0.35
N HIS A 71 12.61 -6.69 -0.38
CA HIS A 71 11.33 -6.33 -0.98
C HIS A 71 10.20 -6.55 0.03
N LEU A 72 9.26 -5.60 0.11
CA LEU A 72 8.18 -5.63 1.07
C LEU A 72 6.87 -6.05 0.40
N VAL A 73 6.25 -7.11 0.92
CA VAL A 73 4.98 -7.64 0.42
C VAL A 73 3.88 -7.46 1.47
N ALA A 74 2.84 -6.73 1.09
CA ALA A 74 1.66 -6.50 1.91
C ALA A 74 0.55 -7.52 1.61
N ALA A 75 -0.21 -7.86 2.64
CA ALA A 75 -1.53 -8.45 2.47
C ALA A 75 -2.57 -7.33 2.25
N GLY A 76 -3.23 -7.33 1.09
CA GLY A 76 -4.27 -6.36 0.76
C GLY A 76 -5.69 -6.89 1.02
N THR A 77 -6.65 -5.97 1.09
CA THR A 77 -8.10 -6.28 1.28
C THR A 77 -8.37 -7.02 2.61
N VAL A 78 -7.58 -6.72 3.63
CA VAL A 78 -7.75 -7.28 4.97
C VAL A 78 -8.93 -6.59 5.67
N THR A 79 -10.01 -7.34 5.93
CA THR A 79 -11.27 -6.82 6.48
C THR A 79 -11.80 -7.63 7.66
N THR A 80 -11.10 -8.69 8.06
CA THR A 80 -11.48 -9.54 9.20
C THR A 80 -10.27 -9.92 10.02
N ARG A 81 -10.48 -10.31 11.29
CA ARG A 81 -9.43 -10.87 12.15
C ARG A 81 -8.76 -12.08 11.50
N ALA A 82 -9.54 -12.97 10.89
CA ALA A 82 -8.98 -14.15 10.20
C ALA A 82 -8.01 -13.75 9.08
N HIS A 83 -8.29 -12.66 8.35
CA HIS A 83 -7.37 -12.14 7.35
C HIS A 83 -6.06 -11.61 7.98
N VAL A 84 -6.12 -10.98 9.18
CA VAL A 84 -4.90 -10.54 9.90
C VAL A 84 -4.03 -11.74 10.28
N ASP A 85 -4.64 -12.78 10.84
CA ASP A 85 -3.95 -14.03 11.21
C ASP A 85 -3.32 -14.69 9.98
N GLN A 86 -4.05 -14.77 8.87
CA GLN A 86 -3.58 -15.32 7.60
C GLN A 86 -2.43 -14.49 7.02
N ALA A 87 -2.53 -13.16 7.03
CA ALA A 87 -1.47 -12.27 6.55
C ALA A 87 -0.17 -12.51 7.32
N LYS A 88 -0.24 -12.61 8.65
CA LYS A 88 0.91 -12.90 9.50
C LYS A 88 1.52 -14.26 9.22
N GLN A 89 0.70 -15.31 9.12
CA GLN A 89 1.16 -16.68 8.86
C GLN A 89 1.84 -16.82 7.50
N ARG A 90 1.43 -16.01 6.51
CA ARG A 90 1.97 -16.01 5.13
C ARG A 90 3.12 -15.02 4.91
N GLY A 91 3.64 -14.40 5.98
CA GLY A 91 4.84 -13.56 5.91
C GLY A 91 4.63 -12.17 5.35
N ALA A 92 3.39 -11.63 5.38
CA ALA A 92 3.16 -10.24 5.02
C ALA A 92 3.98 -9.30 5.91
N ALA A 93 4.61 -8.28 5.31
CA ALA A 93 5.37 -7.27 6.01
C ALA A 93 4.48 -6.19 6.66
N PHE A 94 3.34 -5.91 6.05
CA PHE A 94 2.32 -4.98 6.53
C PHE A 94 0.95 -5.35 5.97
N VAL A 95 -0.10 -4.68 6.46
CA VAL A 95 -1.48 -4.95 6.09
C VAL A 95 -2.13 -3.74 5.45
N VAL A 96 -2.89 -3.94 4.38
CA VAL A 96 -3.66 -2.90 3.69
C VAL A 96 -5.15 -3.24 3.73
N SER A 97 -5.96 -2.31 4.24
CA SER A 97 -7.42 -2.44 4.31
C SER A 97 -8.11 -1.46 3.36
N PRO A 98 -9.28 -1.82 2.80
CA PRO A 98 -10.03 -0.90 1.93
C PRO A 98 -10.73 0.24 2.67
N GLY A 99 -10.96 0.08 3.97
CA GLY A 99 -11.61 1.03 4.88
C GLY A 99 -10.94 1.04 6.24
N LEU A 100 -11.41 1.92 7.12
CA LEU A 100 -10.95 2.04 8.49
C LEU A 100 -11.89 1.30 9.45
N ASP A 101 -11.42 0.18 9.97
CA ASP A 101 -12.06 -0.55 11.07
C ASP A 101 -11.11 -0.56 12.27
N ILE A 102 -11.56 0.03 13.38
CA ILE A 102 -10.76 0.20 14.61
C ILE A 102 -10.35 -1.17 15.18
N SER A 103 -11.23 -2.17 15.08
CA SER A 103 -10.94 -3.51 15.59
C SER A 103 -9.85 -4.19 14.77
N ILE A 104 -9.89 -4.05 13.43
CA ILE A 104 -8.86 -4.60 12.54
C ILE A 104 -7.50 -3.89 12.75
N VAL A 105 -7.50 -2.58 12.92
CA VAL A 105 -6.29 -1.83 13.30
C VAL A 105 -5.68 -2.39 14.58
N ALA A 106 -6.48 -2.58 15.63
CA ALA A 106 -6.02 -3.12 16.90
C ALA A 106 -5.47 -4.54 16.77
N GLU A 107 -6.12 -5.41 16.00
CA GLU A 107 -5.64 -6.77 15.73
C GLU A 107 -4.31 -6.79 14.95
N CYS A 108 -4.15 -5.92 13.95
CA CYS A 108 -2.89 -5.78 13.21
C CYS A 108 -1.75 -5.37 14.16
N LEU A 109 -1.95 -4.33 14.98
CA LEU A 109 -0.95 -3.88 15.95
C LEU A 109 -0.60 -4.98 16.96
N ALA A 110 -1.62 -5.69 17.50
CA ALA A 110 -1.41 -6.81 18.40
C ALA A 110 -0.64 -7.96 17.75
N ALA A 111 -0.89 -8.20 16.44
CA ALA A 111 -0.16 -9.19 15.66
C ALA A 111 1.29 -8.77 15.30
N GLY A 112 1.67 -7.50 15.53
CA GLY A 112 2.97 -6.95 15.13
C GLY A 112 3.06 -6.64 13.63
N LEU A 113 1.92 -6.40 12.97
CA LEU A 113 1.82 -6.03 11.56
C LEU A 113 1.41 -4.56 11.44
N PRO A 114 2.21 -3.69 10.80
CA PRO A 114 1.84 -2.30 10.56
C PRO A 114 0.55 -2.19 9.74
N PRO A 115 -0.55 -1.55 10.24
CA PRO A 115 -1.77 -1.36 9.49
C PRO A 115 -1.71 -0.11 8.60
N LEU A 116 -2.17 -0.24 7.36
CA LEU A 116 -2.43 0.84 6.41
C LEU A 116 -3.94 0.87 6.09
N PRO A 117 -4.77 1.48 6.97
CA PRO A 117 -6.22 1.49 6.78
C PRO A 117 -6.65 2.43 5.67
N GLY A 118 -7.78 2.10 5.01
CA GLY A 118 -8.39 2.90 3.96
C GLY A 118 -9.23 4.04 4.52
N VAL A 119 -9.15 5.23 3.93
CA VAL A 119 -9.96 6.40 4.26
C VAL A 119 -10.39 7.13 3.00
N SER A 120 -11.51 7.88 3.08
CA SER A 120 -12.01 8.74 2.00
C SER A 120 -12.62 10.05 2.52
N THR A 121 -12.67 10.25 3.84
CA THR A 121 -13.31 11.41 4.49
C THR A 121 -12.44 12.00 5.60
N ALA A 122 -12.70 13.28 5.93
CA ALA A 122 -12.05 13.94 7.06
C ALA A 122 -12.36 13.26 8.41
N SER A 123 -13.57 12.69 8.57
CA SER A 123 -13.94 11.97 9.79
C SER A 123 -13.10 10.70 10.00
N GLU A 124 -12.84 9.96 8.93
CA GLU A 124 -11.97 8.77 8.99
C GLU A 124 -10.52 9.15 9.27
N LEU A 125 -10.02 10.26 8.69
CA LEU A 125 -8.69 10.78 9.02
C LEU A 125 -8.58 11.17 10.50
N GLN A 126 -9.62 11.81 11.06
CA GLN A 126 -9.66 12.17 12.47
C GLN A 126 -9.67 10.93 13.37
N ILE A 127 -10.38 9.86 12.97
CA ILE A 127 -10.35 8.57 13.69
C ILE A 127 -8.95 7.94 13.61
N ALA A 128 -8.35 7.87 12.44
CA ALA A 128 -7.00 7.33 12.27
C ALA A 128 -5.97 8.08 13.14
N LEU A 129 -6.02 9.41 13.14
CA LEU A 129 -5.17 10.26 13.95
C LEU A 129 -5.40 10.02 15.46
N GLY A 130 -6.67 9.85 15.88
CA GLY A 130 -7.04 9.52 17.27
C GLY A 130 -6.52 8.14 17.72
N LEU A 131 -6.31 7.22 16.80
CA LEU A 131 -5.65 5.93 17.04
C LEU A 131 -4.11 6.03 17.05
N GLY A 132 -3.55 7.22 16.82
CA GLY A 132 -2.11 7.46 16.72
C GLY A 132 -1.50 7.11 15.37
N LEU A 133 -2.30 6.73 14.37
CA LEU A 133 -1.82 6.41 13.04
C LEU A 133 -1.58 7.68 12.23
N ARG A 134 -0.49 7.69 11.45
CA ARG A 134 -0.16 8.78 10.52
C ARG A 134 -0.17 8.33 9.06
N TRP A 135 -0.03 7.05 8.80
CA TRP A 135 -0.07 6.48 7.46
C TRP A 135 -1.45 5.90 7.16
N VAL A 136 -2.03 6.32 6.05
CA VAL A 136 -3.34 5.85 5.58
C VAL A 136 -3.34 5.65 4.06
N LYS A 137 -4.09 4.66 3.63
CA LYS A 137 -4.48 4.48 2.23
C LYS A 137 -5.67 5.37 1.92
N VAL A 138 -5.58 6.20 0.90
CA VAL A 138 -6.76 6.94 0.38
C VAL A 138 -7.35 6.17 -0.78
N PHE A 139 -8.62 5.76 -0.64
CA PHE A 139 -9.30 4.91 -1.61
C PHE A 139 -10.80 5.26 -1.72
N PRO A 140 -11.35 5.37 -2.94
CA PRO A 140 -10.69 5.29 -4.26
C PRO A 140 -10.12 6.64 -4.72
N ALA A 141 -8.80 6.76 -4.84
CA ALA A 141 -8.10 8.03 -5.04
C ALA A 141 -8.49 8.76 -6.34
N ALA A 142 -8.62 8.05 -7.46
CA ALA A 142 -9.00 8.65 -8.74
C ALA A 142 -10.40 9.31 -8.71
N VAL A 143 -11.33 8.79 -7.90
CA VAL A 143 -12.68 9.36 -7.73
C VAL A 143 -12.62 10.63 -6.88
N LEU A 144 -11.78 10.65 -5.85
CA LEU A 144 -11.61 11.79 -4.95
C LEU A 144 -10.83 12.93 -5.61
N GLY A 145 -9.91 12.61 -6.50
CA GLY A 145 -9.04 13.57 -7.20
C GLY A 145 -7.90 14.10 -6.33
N ALA A 146 -6.87 14.65 -6.99
CA ALA A 146 -5.67 15.16 -6.32
C ALA A 146 -5.95 16.34 -5.37
N SER A 147 -6.98 17.15 -5.66
CA SER A 147 -7.38 18.28 -4.81
C SER A 147 -7.83 17.85 -3.41
N TRP A 148 -8.40 16.64 -3.26
CA TRP A 148 -8.76 16.08 -1.96
C TRP A 148 -7.55 16.04 -1.00
N PHE A 149 -6.40 15.60 -1.48
CA PHE A 149 -5.16 15.50 -0.70
C PHE A 149 -4.64 16.89 -0.30
N SER A 150 -4.58 17.82 -1.25
CA SER A 150 -4.12 19.18 -0.98
C SER A 150 -4.97 19.89 0.07
N ILE A 151 -6.31 19.73 0.01
CA ILE A 151 -7.25 20.34 0.95
C ILE A 151 -7.09 19.72 2.34
N LEU A 152 -7.03 18.38 2.44
CA LEU A 152 -7.01 17.73 3.74
C LEU A 152 -5.64 17.77 4.45
N ARG A 153 -4.57 18.08 3.74
CA ARG A 153 -3.28 18.40 4.39
C ARG A 153 -3.34 19.64 5.28
N GLY A 154 -4.26 20.57 5.02
CA GLY A 154 -4.44 21.75 5.88
C GLY A 154 -4.78 21.35 7.33
N PRO A 155 -5.94 20.70 7.57
CA PRO A 155 -6.33 20.25 8.91
C PRO A 155 -5.54 19.04 9.44
N PHE A 156 -4.90 18.24 8.56
CA PHE A 156 -4.17 17.01 8.92
C PHE A 156 -2.73 17.01 8.39
N PRO A 157 -1.85 17.96 8.81
CA PRO A 157 -0.50 18.12 8.25
C PRO A 157 0.44 16.94 8.57
N GLU A 158 0.11 16.16 9.60
CA GLU A 158 0.91 15.01 10.03
C GLU A 158 0.63 13.74 9.22
N MET A 159 -0.48 13.71 8.47
CA MET A 159 -0.88 12.52 7.73
C MET A 159 0.00 12.27 6.51
N ARG A 160 0.27 11.00 6.27
CA ARG A 160 1.01 10.49 5.12
C ARG A 160 0.06 9.65 4.28
N PHE A 161 -0.05 10.01 3.01
CA PHE A 161 -1.05 9.42 2.12
C PHE A 161 -0.44 8.43 1.14
N VAL A 162 -1.05 7.25 1.07
CA VAL A 162 -0.87 6.27 0.00
C VAL A 162 -2.10 6.34 -0.89
N ALA A 163 -1.99 6.90 -2.09
CA ALA A 163 -3.10 7.04 -3.02
C ALA A 163 -3.32 5.74 -3.79
N THR A 164 -4.53 5.20 -3.75
CA THR A 164 -4.87 3.90 -4.35
C THR A 164 -6.22 3.94 -5.05
N GLY A 165 -6.32 3.26 -6.18
CA GLY A 165 -7.57 3.04 -6.90
C GLY A 165 -7.73 3.94 -8.12
N GLY A 166 -7.60 3.34 -9.31
CA GLY A 166 -7.79 3.97 -10.60
C GLY A 166 -6.62 4.86 -11.06
N LEU A 167 -5.44 4.73 -10.44
CA LEU A 167 -4.26 5.51 -10.80
C LEU A 167 -3.43 4.81 -11.88
N THR A 168 -2.75 5.61 -12.68
CA THR A 168 -1.85 5.21 -13.77
C THR A 168 -0.54 6.00 -13.68
N ALA A 169 0.46 5.65 -14.46
CA ALA A 169 1.69 6.42 -14.55
C ALA A 169 1.43 7.88 -15.00
N ALA A 170 0.46 8.09 -15.88
CA ALA A 170 0.10 9.42 -16.36
C ALA A 170 -0.53 10.32 -15.27
N SER A 171 -1.31 9.75 -14.35
CA SER A 171 -1.94 10.50 -13.26
C SER A 171 -1.04 10.66 -12.03
N ALA A 172 -0.07 9.77 -11.81
CA ALA A 172 0.78 9.75 -10.63
C ALA A 172 1.44 11.10 -10.28
N PRO A 173 2.02 11.87 -11.25
CA PRO A 173 2.66 13.15 -10.96
C PRO A 173 1.72 14.18 -10.31
N GLU A 174 0.44 14.22 -10.72
CA GLU A 174 -0.56 15.12 -10.15
C GLU A 174 -0.81 14.81 -8.66
N PHE A 175 -0.93 13.52 -8.31
CA PHE A 175 -1.13 13.09 -6.92
C PHE A 175 0.10 13.35 -6.05
N LEU A 176 1.30 13.09 -6.57
CA LEU A 176 2.55 13.41 -5.87
C LEU A 176 2.69 14.92 -5.61
N ALA A 177 2.39 15.77 -6.60
CA ALA A 177 2.37 17.22 -6.42
C ALA A 177 1.35 17.69 -5.36
N ALA A 178 0.25 16.94 -5.18
CA ALA A 178 -0.74 17.18 -4.12
C ALA A 178 -0.29 16.72 -2.73
N GLY A 179 0.90 16.10 -2.60
CA GLY A 179 1.51 15.68 -1.35
C GLY A 179 1.25 14.23 -0.95
N VAL A 180 0.89 13.39 -1.92
CA VAL A 180 0.89 11.94 -1.75
C VAL A 180 2.34 11.44 -1.67
N ARG A 181 2.61 10.53 -0.75
CA ARG A 181 3.94 9.92 -0.58
C ARG A 181 4.13 8.68 -1.44
N VAL A 182 3.09 7.87 -1.57
CA VAL A 182 3.12 6.61 -2.34
C VAL A 182 1.93 6.55 -3.28
N VAL A 183 2.18 6.25 -4.55
CA VAL A 183 1.14 5.98 -5.55
C VAL A 183 1.02 4.47 -5.75
N ALA A 184 -0.16 3.91 -5.46
CA ALA A 184 -0.42 2.48 -5.59
C ALA A 184 -1.21 2.18 -6.86
N VAL A 185 -0.66 1.31 -7.72
CA VAL A 185 -1.20 0.98 -9.04
C VAL A 185 -1.46 -0.51 -9.19
N GLY A 186 -2.56 -0.85 -9.84
CA GLY A 186 -2.95 -2.24 -10.14
C GLY A 186 -2.55 -2.64 -11.55
N SER A 187 -3.53 -2.70 -12.45
CA SER A 187 -3.37 -3.21 -13.83
C SER A 187 -2.35 -2.46 -14.70
N ALA A 188 -1.97 -1.25 -14.34
CA ALA A 188 -0.94 -0.49 -15.05
C ALA A 188 0.42 -1.23 -15.09
N ILE A 189 0.72 -2.04 -14.07
CA ILE A 189 1.98 -2.82 -13.97
C ILE A 189 2.13 -3.87 -15.08
N GLU A 190 1.05 -4.33 -15.69
CA GLU A 190 1.12 -5.31 -16.77
C GLU A 190 1.67 -4.75 -18.08
N ASN A 191 1.56 -3.43 -18.26
CA ASN A 191 2.03 -2.74 -19.46
C ASN A 191 3.47 -2.26 -19.26
N ASP A 192 4.39 -2.64 -20.16
CA ASP A 192 5.81 -2.30 -20.06
C ASP A 192 6.08 -0.79 -20.09
N ALA A 193 5.31 -0.04 -20.91
CA ALA A 193 5.47 1.42 -20.97
C ALA A 193 4.99 2.12 -19.69
N GLU A 194 3.89 1.66 -19.09
CA GLU A 194 3.40 2.14 -17.80
C GLU A 194 4.39 1.79 -16.69
N LEU A 195 4.92 0.56 -16.68
CA LEU A 195 5.91 0.12 -15.70
C LEU A 195 7.19 0.97 -15.78
N ALA A 196 7.69 1.23 -16.99
CA ALA A 196 8.86 2.08 -17.18
C ALA A 196 8.61 3.54 -16.74
N ALA A 197 7.43 4.08 -17.03
CA ALA A 197 7.05 5.42 -16.59
C ALA A 197 6.92 5.52 -15.05
N LEU A 198 6.37 4.49 -14.39
CA LEU A 198 6.30 4.41 -12.93
C LEU A 198 7.70 4.29 -12.29
N ALA A 199 8.59 3.51 -12.89
CA ALA A 199 9.98 3.41 -12.46
C ALA A 199 10.72 4.75 -12.54
N GLY A 200 10.39 5.58 -13.54
CA GLY A 200 10.91 6.93 -13.68
C GLY A 200 10.55 7.88 -12.50
N ILE A 201 9.46 7.61 -11.79
CA ILE A 201 9.07 8.36 -10.59
C ILE A 201 10.05 8.12 -9.44
N LEU A 202 10.58 6.90 -9.33
CA LEU A 202 11.51 6.48 -8.26
C LEU A 202 12.94 7.00 -8.47
N SER A 203 13.26 7.44 -9.69
CA SER A 203 14.56 7.99 -10.06
C SER A 203 14.38 9.47 -10.44
N PRO A 204 14.21 10.41 -9.50
CA PRO A 204 14.13 11.82 -9.85
C PRO A 204 15.47 12.29 -10.40
N GLY A 205 15.56 12.40 -11.73
CA GLY A 205 16.54 13.17 -12.49
C GLY A 205 18.02 12.92 -12.17
N SER A 206 18.67 12.03 -12.97
CA SER A 206 20.12 12.13 -13.22
C SER A 206 20.42 13.38 -14.03
#